data_0ae248dcf1a20be6dc63153d1d2093be
#
_entry.id   0ae248dcf1a20be6dc63153d1d2093be
#
_cell.length_a   1.000
_cell.length_b   1.000
_cell.length_c   1.000
_cell.angle_alpha   90.00
_cell.angle_beta   90.00
_cell.angle_gamma   90.00
#
_symmetry.space_group_name_H-M   'P 1'
#
loop_
_entity.id
_entity.type
_entity.pdbx_description
1 polymer ?
#
loop_
_entity_poly.entity_id
_entity_poly.type
_entity_poly.pdbx_seq_one_letter_code
_entity_poly.pdbx_strand_id
1 'polypeptide(L)'
;LLQASALFSGRDAVAPIDLILLKDCLWHDAEGMNLMQQQLEILMTGHAWGQQAMLTQLGAITQRRIQLQQQQSDKTALKVNRTGGMFARKPHYELPTTLTDTTLTLLLQQPLKLHDMQVVHVAIEREALSQWLDKGGEIRGKLNGIGFAQPLTMEVDSSQHLVIRDVSLQGSRLALPGTASDSVPEEIKQQLEALDTEWHQQHTRFNEQQKCLFIHSDWLGRIESSLQDVSAQIKQARQC
;
A
#
# COMPACT_ATOMS: atom_id res chain seq x y z
N LEU A 1 -40.99 -9.43 18.12
CA LEU A 1 -40.46 -10.15 16.95
C LEU A 1 -38.97 -10.55 17.13
N LEU A 2 -38.03 -9.59 17.30
CA LEU A 2 -36.60 -9.86 17.40
C LEU A 2 -36.22 -10.76 18.58
N GLN A 3 -36.82 -10.52 19.76
CA GLN A 3 -36.63 -11.37 20.94
C GLN A 3 -37.15 -12.80 20.73
N ALA A 4 -38.29 -12.94 20.06
CA ALA A 4 -38.85 -14.24 19.73
C ALA A 4 -37.91 -14.98 18.73
N SER A 5 -37.37 -14.29 17.72
CA SER A 5 -36.40 -14.85 16.78
C SER A 5 -35.15 -15.38 17.50
N ALA A 6 -34.59 -14.57 18.41
CA ALA A 6 -33.44 -14.99 19.21
C ALA A 6 -33.76 -16.23 20.04
N LEU A 7 -34.90 -16.25 20.76
CA LEU A 7 -35.31 -17.38 21.60
C LEU A 7 -35.49 -18.65 20.77
N PHE A 8 -36.25 -18.60 19.67
CA PHE A 8 -36.47 -19.75 18.80
C PHE A 8 -35.18 -20.27 18.13
N SER A 9 -34.21 -19.39 17.98
CA SER A 9 -32.85 -19.73 17.45
C SER A 9 -31.89 -20.20 18.57
N GLY A 10 -32.39 -20.40 19.80
CA GLY A 10 -31.60 -20.88 20.94
C GLY A 10 -30.61 -19.85 21.50
N ARG A 11 -30.89 -18.54 21.32
CA ARG A 11 -30.03 -17.44 21.79
C ARG A 11 -30.71 -16.66 22.93
N ASP A 12 -29.92 -16.27 23.91
CA ASP A 12 -30.39 -15.51 25.06
C ASP A 12 -30.57 -14.02 24.79
N ALA A 13 -29.98 -13.53 23.68
CA ALA A 13 -30.02 -12.13 23.30
C ALA A 13 -30.26 -11.94 21.79
N VAL A 14 -30.88 -10.80 21.46
CA VAL A 14 -31.04 -10.35 20.07
C VAL A 14 -29.66 -10.10 19.46
N ALA A 15 -29.45 -10.60 18.27
CA ALA A 15 -28.21 -10.43 17.48
C ALA A 15 -28.48 -9.57 16.24
N PRO A 16 -27.43 -9.00 15.61
CA PRO A 16 -27.58 -8.21 14.39
C PRO A 16 -28.39 -8.92 13.30
N ILE A 17 -28.23 -10.21 13.15
CA ILE A 17 -28.93 -11.03 12.16
C ILE A 17 -30.46 -10.97 12.30
N ASP A 18 -30.98 -10.81 13.51
CA ASP A 18 -32.43 -10.73 13.74
C ASP A 18 -33.07 -9.47 13.13
N LEU A 19 -32.24 -8.41 12.93
CA LEU A 19 -32.73 -7.15 12.35
C LEU A 19 -33.21 -7.33 10.89
N ILE A 20 -32.76 -8.38 10.19
CA ILE A 20 -33.24 -8.69 8.84
C ILE A 20 -34.74 -8.91 8.80
N LEU A 21 -35.35 -9.37 9.87
CA LEU A 21 -36.82 -9.57 9.98
C LEU A 21 -37.61 -8.26 9.90
N LEU A 22 -36.95 -7.13 10.14
CA LEU A 22 -37.61 -5.82 10.07
C LEU A 22 -38.00 -5.46 8.63
N LYS A 23 -37.39 -6.09 7.63
CA LYS A 23 -37.73 -5.92 6.20
C LYS A 23 -39.19 -6.23 5.90
N ASP A 24 -39.84 -7.09 6.72
CA ASP A 24 -41.19 -7.54 6.50
C ASP A 24 -42.20 -6.79 7.39
N CYS A 25 -41.73 -5.88 8.29
CA CYS A 25 -42.58 -5.32 9.36
C CYS A 25 -42.60 -3.78 9.41
N LEU A 26 -41.66 -3.08 8.83
CA LEU A 26 -41.46 -1.64 9.04
C LEU A 26 -41.71 -0.78 7.79
N TRP A 27 -42.70 -1.15 6.98
CA TRP A 27 -43.05 -0.40 5.79
C TRP A 27 -44.59 -0.33 5.62
N HIS A 28 -45.06 0.72 4.92
CA HIS A 28 -46.50 0.94 4.64
C HIS A 28 -46.82 0.89 3.15
N ASP A 29 -45.78 1.03 2.28
CA ASP A 29 -45.91 1.04 0.84
C ASP A 29 -44.69 0.38 0.18
N ALA A 30 -44.75 0.20 -1.13
CA ALA A 30 -43.68 -0.47 -1.88
C ALA A 30 -42.37 0.32 -1.88
N GLU A 31 -42.40 1.65 -1.84
CA GLU A 31 -41.20 2.49 -1.79
C GLU A 31 -40.51 2.35 -0.42
N GLY A 32 -41.27 2.41 0.66
CA GLY A 32 -40.76 2.17 2.01
C GLY A 32 -40.17 0.78 2.19
N MET A 33 -40.79 -0.24 1.57
CA MET A 33 -40.26 -1.60 1.57
C MET A 33 -38.89 -1.67 0.90
N ASN A 34 -38.75 -1.08 -0.30
CA ASN A 34 -37.46 -1.07 -1.02
C ASN A 34 -36.38 -0.31 -0.26
N LEU A 35 -36.72 0.84 0.32
CA LEU A 35 -35.81 1.62 1.14
C LEU A 35 -35.34 0.82 2.37
N MET A 36 -36.29 0.17 3.08
CA MET A 36 -35.95 -0.67 4.24
C MET A 36 -34.99 -1.81 3.87
N GLN A 37 -35.27 -2.51 2.76
CA GLN A 37 -34.38 -3.58 2.28
C GLN A 37 -32.98 -3.07 1.96
N GLN A 38 -32.86 -1.93 1.27
CA GLN A 38 -31.56 -1.31 0.97
C GLN A 38 -30.79 -0.91 2.25
N GLN A 39 -31.47 -0.29 3.21
CA GLN A 39 -30.83 0.11 4.46
C GLN A 39 -30.37 -1.09 5.29
N LEU A 40 -31.18 -2.14 5.34
CA LEU A 40 -30.77 -3.38 5.99
C LEU A 40 -29.60 -4.06 5.27
N GLU A 41 -29.58 -4.04 3.95
CA GLU A 41 -28.46 -4.58 3.18
C GLU A 41 -27.15 -3.84 3.51
N ILE A 42 -27.17 -2.51 3.47
CA ILE A 42 -26.01 -1.68 3.87
C ILE A 42 -25.58 -1.97 5.31
N LEU A 43 -26.55 -2.07 6.23
CA LEU A 43 -26.26 -2.37 7.62
C LEU A 43 -25.62 -3.75 7.78
N MET A 44 -26.17 -4.79 7.15
CA MET A 44 -25.72 -6.17 7.31
C MET A 44 -24.37 -6.43 6.61
N THR A 45 -24.18 -5.91 5.40
CA THR A 45 -22.98 -6.16 4.63
C THR A 45 -21.85 -5.18 4.95
N GLY A 46 -22.14 -4.05 5.59
CA GLY A 46 -21.15 -3.01 5.89
C GLY A 46 -20.83 -2.80 7.37
N HIS A 47 -21.79 -2.97 8.27
CA HIS A 47 -21.62 -2.48 9.65
C HIS A 47 -21.84 -3.53 10.73
N ALA A 48 -22.73 -4.49 10.53
CA ALA A 48 -23.20 -5.39 11.60
C ALA A 48 -22.09 -6.24 12.23
N TRP A 49 -21.06 -6.57 11.49
CA TRP A 49 -19.87 -7.31 11.94
C TRP A 49 -18.58 -6.51 11.71
N GLY A 50 -18.67 -5.18 11.70
CA GLY A 50 -17.51 -4.30 11.64
C GLY A 50 -16.82 -4.22 10.29
N GLN A 51 -17.43 -4.70 9.19
CA GLN A 51 -16.78 -4.77 7.86
C GLN A 51 -16.21 -3.41 7.42
N GLN A 52 -17.02 -2.36 7.46
CA GLN A 52 -16.61 -1.00 7.06
C GLN A 52 -15.55 -0.41 8.00
N ALA A 53 -15.63 -0.72 9.28
CA ALA A 53 -14.63 -0.29 10.26
C ALA A 53 -13.26 -0.93 9.97
N MET A 54 -13.26 -2.24 9.72
CA MET A 54 -12.03 -2.97 9.33
C MET A 54 -11.44 -2.46 8.02
N LEU A 55 -12.26 -2.16 7.00
CA LEU A 55 -11.79 -1.58 5.74
C LEU A 55 -11.20 -0.17 5.94
N THR A 56 -11.81 0.63 6.80
CA THR A 56 -11.29 1.96 7.14
C THR A 56 -9.94 1.87 7.86
N GLN A 57 -9.81 0.95 8.82
CA GLN A 57 -8.53 0.68 9.49
C GLN A 57 -7.47 0.18 8.52
N LEU A 58 -7.83 -0.74 7.62
CA LEU A 58 -6.92 -1.24 6.58
C LEU A 58 -6.42 -0.11 5.67
N GLY A 59 -7.31 0.81 5.28
CA GLY A 59 -6.96 2.02 4.53
C GLY A 59 -5.94 2.88 5.27
N ALA A 60 -6.14 3.11 6.58
CA ALA A 60 -5.22 3.88 7.42
C ALA A 60 -3.84 3.19 7.55
N ILE A 61 -3.82 1.87 7.74
CA ILE A 61 -2.58 1.07 7.80
C ILE A 61 -1.82 1.16 6.47
N THR A 62 -2.52 1.05 5.35
CA THR A 62 -1.92 1.15 4.00
C THR A 62 -1.33 2.55 3.76
N GLN A 63 -2.03 3.60 4.13
CA GLN A 63 -1.53 4.97 4.06
C GLN A 63 -0.29 5.18 4.93
N ARG A 64 -0.31 4.66 6.15
CA ARG A 64 0.83 4.72 7.06
C ARG A 64 2.04 3.99 6.50
N ARG A 65 1.85 2.81 5.91
CA ARG A 65 2.90 2.06 5.23
C ARG A 65 3.54 2.87 4.09
N ILE A 66 2.73 3.48 3.22
CA ILE A 66 3.22 4.33 2.13
C ILE A 66 4.05 5.49 2.67
N GLN A 67 3.60 6.17 3.74
CA GLN A 67 4.34 7.25 4.38
C GLN A 67 5.69 6.79 4.93
N LEU A 68 5.73 5.64 5.61
CA LEU A 68 6.97 5.07 6.14
C LEU A 68 7.94 4.68 5.03
N GLN A 69 7.44 4.08 3.94
CA GLN A 69 8.25 3.75 2.78
C GLN A 69 8.83 5.00 2.12
N GLN A 70 8.04 6.07 1.98
CA GLN A 70 8.52 7.34 1.45
C GLN A 70 9.61 7.95 2.35
N GLN A 71 9.42 7.96 3.67
CA GLN A 71 10.42 8.47 4.62
C GLN A 71 11.71 7.65 4.59
N GLN A 72 11.62 6.33 4.47
CA GLN A 72 12.81 5.47 4.30
C GLN A 72 13.49 5.73 2.96
N SER A 73 12.71 5.85 1.89
CA SER A 73 13.18 6.16 0.56
C SER A 73 13.98 7.47 0.54
N ASP A 74 13.49 8.51 1.19
CA ASP A 74 14.21 9.79 1.29
C ASP A 74 15.52 9.68 2.10
N LYS A 75 15.57 8.83 3.12
CA LYS A 75 16.78 8.61 3.93
C LYS A 75 17.83 7.74 3.23
N THR A 76 17.40 6.85 2.35
CA THR A 76 18.29 5.90 1.65
C THR A 76 18.76 6.40 0.29
N ALA A 77 18.09 7.41 -0.27
CA ALA A 77 18.47 8.02 -1.54
C ALA A 77 19.88 8.62 -1.46
N LEU A 78 20.67 8.40 -2.50
CA LEU A 78 22.02 8.95 -2.62
C LEU A 78 21.95 10.46 -2.74
N LYS A 79 22.32 11.14 -1.66
CA LYS A 79 22.39 12.60 -1.59
C LYS A 79 23.77 13.07 -2.01
N VAL A 80 23.84 14.05 -2.90
CA VAL A 80 25.06 14.71 -3.32
C VAL A 80 25.21 16.05 -2.61
N ASN A 81 26.45 16.43 -2.32
CA ASN A 81 26.75 17.70 -1.67
C ASN A 81 26.84 18.81 -2.70
N ARG A 82 26.08 19.87 -2.49
CA ARG A 82 26.21 21.07 -3.34
C ARG A 82 27.47 21.82 -2.95
N THR A 83 28.37 22.02 -3.89
CA THR A 83 29.58 22.85 -3.78
C THR A 83 29.45 24.07 -4.69
N GLY A 84 30.00 25.18 -4.28
CA GLY A 84 29.96 26.43 -5.06
C GLY A 84 29.28 27.57 -4.33
N GLY A 85 29.85 28.78 -4.50
CA GLY A 85 29.37 30.00 -3.87
C GLY A 85 28.01 30.46 -4.41
N MET A 86 27.34 31.35 -3.66
CA MET A 86 26.00 31.89 -3.97
C MET A 86 25.90 32.58 -5.36
N PHE A 87 27.02 32.83 -6.03
CA PHE A 87 27.11 33.49 -7.34
C PHE A 87 27.53 32.56 -8.49
N ALA A 88 27.66 31.24 -8.25
CA ALA A 88 28.00 30.30 -9.31
C ALA A 88 26.83 30.18 -10.31
N ARG A 89 27.11 30.40 -11.61
CA ARG A 89 26.10 30.32 -12.69
C ARG A 89 25.50 28.92 -12.86
N LYS A 90 26.20 27.86 -12.40
CA LYS A 90 25.71 26.48 -12.40
C LYS A 90 26.03 25.88 -11.02
N PRO A 91 25.11 25.10 -10.43
CA PRO A 91 25.40 24.36 -9.22
C PRO A 91 26.42 23.26 -9.53
N HIS A 92 27.46 23.16 -8.73
CA HIS A 92 28.39 22.03 -8.72
C HIS A 92 28.00 21.08 -7.60
N TYR A 93 28.15 19.79 -7.85
CA TYR A 93 27.82 18.76 -6.87
C TYR A 93 29.01 17.82 -6.69
N GLU A 94 29.16 17.30 -5.49
CA GLU A 94 30.18 16.32 -5.14
C GLU A 94 29.57 15.10 -4.48
N LEU A 95 30.18 13.94 -4.72
CA LEU A 95 29.81 12.71 -4.04
C LEU A 95 30.21 12.78 -2.55
N PRO A 96 29.44 12.12 -1.67
CA PRO A 96 29.86 11.95 -0.28
C PRO A 96 31.22 11.26 -0.18
N THR A 97 32.08 11.77 0.69
CA THR A 97 33.44 11.23 0.91
C THR A 97 33.45 9.80 1.47
N THR A 98 32.30 9.33 1.97
CA THR A 98 32.11 7.96 2.47
C THR A 98 32.07 6.91 1.35
N LEU A 99 31.91 7.32 0.09
CA LEU A 99 31.87 6.42 -1.06
C LEU A 99 33.28 6.23 -1.60
N THR A 100 33.92 5.11 -1.24
CA THR A 100 35.30 4.79 -1.62
C THR A 100 35.42 3.81 -2.79
N ASP A 101 34.34 3.11 -3.11
CA ASP A 101 34.34 2.06 -4.14
C ASP A 101 34.59 2.63 -5.53
N THR A 102 35.37 1.92 -6.34
CA THR A 102 35.70 2.30 -7.73
C THR A 102 34.44 2.27 -8.61
N THR A 103 33.57 1.28 -8.40
CA THR A 103 32.30 1.15 -9.10
C THR A 103 31.16 1.23 -8.08
N LEU A 104 30.29 2.20 -8.25
CA LEU A 104 29.11 2.39 -7.41
C LEU A 104 27.93 1.60 -8.01
N THR A 105 27.44 0.59 -7.29
CA THR A 105 26.18 -0.07 -7.63
C THR A 105 25.07 0.65 -6.91
N LEU A 106 24.16 1.26 -7.67
CA LEU A 106 23.05 2.06 -7.15
C LEU A 106 21.73 1.35 -7.45
N LEU A 107 20.87 1.25 -6.45
CA LEU A 107 19.52 0.68 -6.60
C LEU A 107 18.55 1.77 -7.03
N LEU A 108 17.62 1.45 -7.93
CA LEU A 108 16.51 2.31 -8.25
C LEU A 108 15.41 2.12 -7.17
N GLN A 109 14.97 3.21 -6.55
CA GLN A 109 13.86 3.16 -5.58
C GLN A 109 12.57 2.67 -6.20
N GLN A 110 12.38 2.97 -7.50
CA GLN A 110 11.28 2.44 -8.30
C GLN A 110 11.87 1.87 -9.59
N PRO A 111 11.52 0.63 -9.97
CA PRO A 111 11.96 0.07 -11.25
C PRO A 111 11.51 0.95 -12.42
N LEU A 112 12.39 1.21 -13.35
CA LEU A 112 12.12 1.98 -14.57
C LEU A 112 12.33 1.10 -15.81
N LYS A 113 11.61 1.44 -16.88
CA LYS A 113 11.84 0.85 -18.19
C LYS A 113 12.85 1.68 -18.95
N LEU A 114 14.09 1.19 -19.03
CA LEU A 114 15.19 1.83 -19.75
C LEU A 114 15.66 0.89 -20.87
N HIS A 115 15.78 1.41 -22.09
CA HIS A 115 16.24 0.61 -23.25
C HIS A 115 15.47 -0.73 -23.38
N ASP A 116 14.14 -0.70 -23.25
CA ASP A 116 13.23 -1.86 -23.29
C ASP A 116 13.43 -2.93 -22.21
N MET A 117 14.25 -2.65 -21.21
CA MET A 117 14.46 -3.50 -20.03
C MET A 117 13.87 -2.86 -18.78
N GLN A 118 13.32 -3.70 -17.91
CA GLN A 118 13.01 -3.28 -16.55
C GLN A 118 14.32 -3.24 -15.75
N VAL A 119 14.69 -2.04 -15.30
CA VAL A 119 15.93 -1.80 -14.57
C VAL A 119 15.63 -1.58 -13.10
N VAL A 120 16.36 -2.29 -12.25
CA VAL A 120 16.28 -2.20 -10.79
C VAL A 120 17.57 -1.70 -10.15
N HIS A 121 18.70 -1.83 -10.85
CA HIS A 121 19.99 -1.28 -10.41
C HIS A 121 20.84 -0.79 -11.55
N VAL A 122 21.72 0.16 -11.25
CA VAL A 122 22.68 0.76 -12.17
C VAL A 122 24.05 0.70 -11.52
N ALA A 123 25.06 0.24 -12.26
CA ALA A 123 26.46 0.31 -11.85
C ALA A 123 27.19 1.39 -12.67
N ILE A 124 27.81 2.34 -11.98
CA ILE A 124 28.51 3.49 -12.58
C ILE A 124 29.89 3.61 -11.95
N GLU A 125 30.90 3.90 -12.76
CA GLU A 125 32.24 4.20 -12.24
C GLU A 125 32.19 5.50 -11.43
N ARG A 126 32.73 5.47 -10.22
CA ARG A 126 32.74 6.62 -9.29
C ARG A 126 33.36 7.86 -9.93
N GLU A 127 34.46 7.67 -10.64
CA GLU A 127 35.19 8.78 -11.29
C GLU A 127 34.35 9.42 -12.40
N ALA A 128 33.68 8.61 -13.22
CA ALA A 128 32.76 9.08 -14.26
C ALA A 128 31.58 9.84 -13.67
N LEU A 129 31.01 9.36 -12.56
CA LEU A 129 29.93 10.03 -11.86
C LEU A 129 30.40 11.35 -11.23
N SER A 130 31.59 11.39 -10.65
CA SER A 130 32.17 12.62 -10.10
C SER A 130 32.41 13.68 -11.19
N GLN A 131 32.93 13.28 -12.32
CA GLN A 131 33.18 14.17 -13.49
C GLN A 131 31.84 14.69 -14.05
N TRP A 132 30.81 13.84 -14.11
CA TRP A 132 29.47 14.24 -14.54
C TRP A 132 28.83 15.25 -13.57
N LEU A 133 28.99 15.06 -12.27
CA LEU A 133 28.48 16.00 -11.25
C LEU A 133 29.15 17.38 -11.32
N ASP A 134 30.45 17.43 -11.70
CA ASP A 134 31.21 18.68 -11.81
C ASP A 134 30.97 19.39 -13.15
N LYS A 135 31.06 18.66 -14.27
CA LYS A 135 31.05 19.24 -15.61
C LYS A 135 29.81 19.03 -16.42
N GLY A 136 28.96 18.06 -15.98
CA GLY A 136 27.84 17.56 -16.77
C GLY A 136 28.32 16.73 -17.95
N GLY A 137 27.45 16.53 -18.94
CA GLY A 137 27.74 15.77 -20.13
C GLY A 137 27.11 14.40 -20.14
N GLU A 138 27.67 13.48 -20.96
CA GLU A 138 27.16 12.12 -21.05
C GLU A 138 27.73 11.25 -19.94
N ILE A 139 26.90 10.43 -19.36
CA ILE A 139 27.30 9.41 -18.38
C ILE A 139 26.83 8.03 -18.83
N ARG A 140 27.66 7.02 -18.67
CA ARG A 140 27.37 5.64 -19.05
C ARG A 140 27.48 4.74 -17.84
N GLY A 141 26.71 3.64 -17.87
CA GLY A 141 26.71 2.66 -16.80
C GLY A 141 26.22 1.31 -17.28
N LYS A 142 26.24 0.34 -16.38
CA LYS A 142 25.69 -1.00 -16.61
C LYS A 142 24.29 -1.05 -15.97
N LEU A 143 23.30 -1.40 -16.78
CA LEU A 143 21.91 -1.59 -16.32
C LEU A 143 21.71 -3.08 -15.98
N ASN A 144 21.33 -3.41 -14.76
CA ASN A 144 21.24 -4.79 -14.29
C ASN A 144 22.49 -5.64 -14.60
N GLY A 145 23.68 -5.02 -14.53
CA GLY A 145 24.96 -5.67 -14.83
C GLY A 145 25.34 -5.72 -16.32
N ILE A 146 24.47 -5.27 -17.22
CA ILE A 146 24.71 -5.27 -18.67
C ILE A 146 25.13 -3.85 -19.11
N GLY A 147 26.25 -3.75 -19.82
CA GLY A 147 26.75 -2.49 -20.37
C GLY A 147 25.94 -2.05 -21.59
N PHE A 148 25.64 -0.76 -21.68
CA PHE A 148 24.98 -0.15 -22.83
C PHE A 148 25.83 0.93 -23.46
N ALA A 149 25.72 1.03 -24.78
CA ALA A 149 26.45 2.06 -25.55
C ALA A 149 25.81 3.45 -25.38
N GLN A 150 24.50 3.51 -25.10
CA GLN A 150 23.80 4.76 -24.97
C GLN A 150 24.03 5.39 -23.59
N PRO A 151 24.10 6.74 -23.51
CA PRO A 151 24.22 7.44 -22.24
C PRO A 151 22.95 7.33 -21.40
N LEU A 152 23.13 7.40 -20.07
CA LEU A 152 22.04 7.45 -19.11
C LEU A 152 21.54 8.88 -18.97
N THR A 153 20.22 9.05 -18.89
CA THR A 153 19.61 10.34 -18.57
C THR A 153 19.53 10.50 -17.06
N MET A 154 20.40 11.32 -16.50
CA MET A 154 20.49 11.55 -15.05
C MET A 154 20.35 13.03 -14.73
N GLU A 155 19.84 13.31 -13.54
CA GLU A 155 19.75 14.66 -12.99
C GLU A 155 19.93 14.65 -11.47
N VAL A 156 20.11 15.84 -10.89
CA VAL A 156 20.05 16.07 -9.45
C VAL A 156 18.75 16.80 -9.14
N ASP A 157 17.90 16.22 -8.27
CA ASP A 157 16.63 16.84 -7.90
C ASP A 157 16.81 18.04 -6.96
N SER A 158 15.71 18.74 -6.68
CA SER A 158 15.69 19.91 -5.78
C SER A 158 16.14 19.58 -4.35
N SER A 159 16.07 18.33 -3.96
CA SER A 159 16.47 17.80 -2.64
C SER A 159 17.91 17.24 -2.65
N GLN A 160 18.66 17.47 -3.75
CA GLN A 160 20.05 17.03 -3.94
C GLN A 160 20.21 15.50 -4.03
N HIS A 161 19.20 14.77 -4.50
CA HIS A 161 19.32 13.34 -4.78
C HIS A 161 19.58 13.07 -6.25
N LEU A 162 20.35 12.04 -6.53
CA LEU A 162 20.54 11.54 -7.89
C LEU A 162 19.27 10.83 -8.37
N VAL A 163 18.82 11.21 -9.56
CA VAL A 163 17.65 10.64 -10.23
C VAL A 163 18.07 10.16 -11.62
N ILE A 164 17.68 8.95 -11.96
CA ILE A 164 17.74 8.45 -13.33
C ILE A 164 16.34 8.54 -13.95
N ARG A 165 16.27 8.94 -15.22
CA ARG A 165 15.01 9.10 -15.95
C ARG A 165 14.91 8.16 -17.13
N ASP A 166 13.70 7.74 -17.46
CA ASP A 166 13.37 7.04 -18.69
C ASP A 166 12.99 8.02 -19.84
N VAL A 167 12.67 7.44 -20.99
CA VAL A 167 12.26 8.21 -22.18
C VAL A 167 10.93 8.98 -21.95
N SER A 168 10.05 8.49 -21.06
CA SER A 168 8.78 9.13 -20.69
C SER A 168 8.92 10.22 -19.62
N LEU A 169 10.15 10.54 -19.25
CA LEU A 169 10.51 11.48 -18.19
C LEU A 169 10.10 11.05 -16.77
N GLN A 170 9.67 9.81 -16.61
CA GLN A 170 9.54 9.21 -15.27
C GLN A 170 10.94 9.09 -14.66
N GLY A 171 11.05 9.42 -13.39
CA GLY A 171 12.31 9.39 -12.67
C GLY A 171 12.28 8.45 -11.48
N SER A 172 13.42 7.81 -11.21
CA SER A 172 13.63 7.05 -9.98
C SER A 172 14.89 7.57 -9.27
N ARG A 173 14.77 7.81 -7.96
CA ARG A 173 15.94 8.13 -7.14
C ARG A 173 16.85 6.92 -7.02
N LEU A 174 18.13 7.19 -6.96
CA LEU A 174 19.16 6.17 -6.78
C LEU A 174 19.56 6.07 -5.31
N ALA A 175 19.69 4.84 -4.81
CA ALA A 175 20.05 4.53 -3.45
C ALA A 175 21.23 3.58 -3.38
N LEU A 176 21.99 3.60 -2.28
CA LEU A 176 23.06 2.64 -2.04
C LEU A 176 22.50 1.27 -1.65
N PRO A 177 23.08 0.15 -2.12
CA PRO A 177 22.69 -1.18 -1.69
C PRO A 177 22.92 -1.35 -0.18
N GLY A 178 21.99 -2.05 0.48
CA GLY A 178 22.05 -2.27 1.94
C GLY A 178 21.43 -1.17 2.80
N THR A 179 21.01 -0.04 2.21
CA THR A 179 20.29 1.02 2.92
C THR A 179 18.77 0.86 2.84
N ALA A 180 18.26 0.14 1.86
CA ALA A 180 16.84 -0.18 1.74
C ALA A 180 16.55 -1.48 2.51
N SER A 181 15.89 -1.37 3.64
CA SER A 181 15.24 -2.53 4.28
C SER A 181 13.89 -2.75 3.56
N ASP A 182 13.81 -3.77 2.73
CA ASP A 182 12.54 -4.24 2.11
C ASP A 182 11.57 -4.84 3.15
N SER A 183 11.95 -4.83 4.43
CA SER A 183 11.10 -5.36 5.48
C SER A 183 9.95 -4.40 5.78
N VAL A 184 8.74 -4.93 5.69
CA VAL A 184 7.55 -4.24 6.20
C VAL A 184 7.81 -3.88 7.68
N PRO A 185 7.64 -2.60 8.07
CA PRO A 185 7.86 -2.20 9.46
C PRO A 185 7.08 -3.09 10.41
N GLU A 186 7.69 -3.50 11.50
CA GLU A 186 7.09 -4.43 12.47
C GLU A 186 5.76 -3.89 13.03
N GLU A 187 5.65 -2.57 13.18
CA GLU A 187 4.40 -1.90 13.54
C GLU A 187 3.26 -2.21 12.57
N ILE A 188 3.53 -2.17 11.26
CA ILE A 188 2.53 -2.46 10.22
C ILE A 188 2.11 -3.94 10.24
N LYS A 189 3.06 -4.85 10.46
CA LYS A 189 2.74 -6.27 10.61
C LYS A 189 1.82 -6.53 11.79
N GLN A 190 2.15 -5.96 12.95
CA GLN A 190 1.33 -6.11 14.16
C GLN A 190 -0.08 -5.54 13.97
N GLN A 191 -0.22 -4.40 13.30
CA GLN A 191 -1.52 -3.82 12.99
C GLN A 191 -2.34 -4.71 12.04
N LEU A 192 -1.70 -5.29 11.01
CA LEU A 192 -2.38 -6.21 10.09
C LEU A 192 -2.75 -7.54 10.78
N GLU A 193 -1.95 -8.04 11.70
CA GLU A 193 -2.26 -9.22 12.51
C GLU A 193 -3.43 -8.96 13.48
N ALA A 194 -3.46 -7.80 14.12
CA ALA A 194 -4.56 -7.39 14.97
C ALA A 194 -5.88 -7.30 14.18
N LEU A 195 -5.83 -6.72 12.99
CA LEU A 195 -6.99 -6.59 12.12
C LEU A 195 -7.50 -7.97 11.62
N ASP A 196 -6.60 -8.89 11.30
CA ASP A 196 -6.96 -10.26 10.94
C ASP A 196 -7.59 -11.02 12.12
N THR A 197 -7.08 -10.79 13.33
CA THR A 197 -7.66 -11.35 14.56
C THR A 197 -9.07 -10.81 14.80
N GLU A 198 -9.29 -9.51 14.61
CA GLU A 198 -10.61 -8.89 14.70
C GLU A 198 -11.57 -9.49 13.66
N TRP A 199 -11.12 -9.64 12.41
CA TRP A 199 -11.92 -10.31 11.38
C TRP A 199 -12.33 -11.72 11.79
N HIS A 200 -11.41 -12.53 12.30
CA HIS A 200 -11.72 -13.88 12.77
C HIS A 200 -12.76 -13.89 13.90
N GLN A 201 -12.68 -12.95 14.82
CA GLN A 201 -13.67 -12.81 15.90
C GLN A 201 -15.06 -12.46 15.35
N GLN A 202 -15.14 -11.52 14.42
CA GLN A 202 -16.42 -11.11 13.82
C GLN A 202 -17.01 -12.21 12.95
N HIS A 203 -16.18 -12.91 12.18
CA HIS A 203 -16.62 -14.04 11.38
C HIS A 203 -17.12 -15.22 12.24
N THR A 204 -16.46 -15.49 13.36
CA THR A 204 -16.92 -16.51 14.34
C THR A 204 -18.27 -16.12 14.91
N ARG A 205 -18.45 -14.86 15.31
CA ARG A 205 -19.75 -14.35 15.79
C ARG A 205 -20.85 -14.49 14.74
N PHE A 206 -20.56 -14.17 13.50
CA PHE A 206 -21.51 -14.35 12.41
C PHE A 206 -21.90 -15.83 12.26
N ASN A 207 -20.91 -16.75 12.26
CA ASN A 207 -21.14 -18.19 12.15
C ASN A 207 -22.02 -18.75 13.30
N GLU A 208 -21.82 -18.26 14.51
CA GLU A 208 -22.67 -18.63 15.66
C GLU A 208 -24.11 -18.14 15.48
N GLN A 209 -24.30 -16.98 14.84
CA GLN A 209 -25.60 -16.37 14.64
C GLN A 209 -26.34 -16.90 13.40
N GLN A 210 -25.68 -17.59 12.47
CA GLN A 210 -26.30 -18.13 11.25
C GLN A 210 -27.44 -19.11 11.50
N LYS A 211 -27.50 -19.73 12.68
CA LYS A 211 -28.57 -20.66 13.07
C LYS A 211 -29.87 -19.90 13.38
N CYS A 212 -30.38 -19.19 12.39
CA CYS A 212 -31.63 -18.46 12.48
C CYS A 212 -32.69 -19.11 11.57
N LEU A 213 -33.78 -19.56 12.12
CA LEU A 213 -34.82 -20.31 11.41
C LEU A 213 -35.62 -19.46 10.40
N PHE A 214 -35.58 -18.14 10.55
CA PHE A 214 -36.48 -17.23 9.84
C PHE A 214 -35.78 -16.38 8.77
N ILE A 215 -34.47 -16.59 8.55
CA ILE A 215 -33.71 -15.78 7.63
C ILE A 215 -33.35 -16.61 6.40
N HIS A 216 -33.62 -16.03 5.22
CA HIS A 216 -33.35 -16.66 3.95
C HIS A 216 -31.85 -16.77 3.69
N SER A 217 -31.41 -17.87 3.08
CA SER A 217 -30.03 -18.17 2.75
C SER A 217 -29.32 -17.09 1.93
N ASP A 218 -30.06 -16.35 1.10
CA ASP A 218 -29.49 -15.28 0.27
C ASP A 218 -28.89 -14.15 1.12
N TRP A 219 -29.52 -13.81 2.24
CA TRP A 219 -28.98 -12.83 3.17
C TRP A 219 -27.69 -13.32 3.81
N LEU A 220 -27.69 -14.58 4.24
CA LEU A 220 -26.49 -15.20 4.81
C LEU A 220 -25.33 -15.20 3.81
N GLY A 221 -25.62 -15.55 2.55
CA GLY A 221 -24.63 -15.54 1.46
C GLY A 221 -24.04 -14.16 1.19
N ARG A 222 -24.87 -13.10 1.18
CA ARG A 222 -24.39 -11.71 0.98
C ARG A 222 -23.51 -11.23 2.13
N ILE A 223 -23.87 -11.53 3.37
CA ILE A 223 -23.08 -11.18 4.56
C ILE A 223 -21.75 -11.93 4.54
N GLU A 224 -21.78 -13.23 4.28
CA GLU A 224 -20.59 -14.06 4.17
C GLU A 224 -19.65 -13.52 3.08
N SER A 225 -20.19 -13.21 1.88
CA SER A 225 -19.40 -12.62 0.80
C SER A 225 -18.73 -11.32 1.23
N SER A 226 -19.46 -10.42 1.91
CA SER A 226 -18.87 -9.16 2.38
C SER A 226 -17.73 -9.35 3.39
N LEU A 227 -17.86 -10.34 4.29
CA LEU A 227 -16.79 -10.70 5.23
C LEU A 227 -15.59 -11.31 4.52
N GLN A 228 -15.82 -12.15 3.50
CA GLN A 228 -14.74 -12.73 2.69
C GLN A 228 -13.99 -11.67 1.88
N ASP A 229 -14.68 -10.65 1.37
CA ASP A 229 -14.06 -9.52 0.67
C ASP A 229 -13.10 -8.74 1.59
N VAL A 230 -13.48 -8.52 2.86
CA VAL A 230 -12.60 -7.91 3.86
C VAL A 230 -11.37 -8.78 4.10
N SER A 231 -11.54 -10.10 4.27
CA SER A 231 -10.43 -11.05 4.43
C SER A 231 -9.48 -11.03 3.25
N ALA A 232 -10.02 -11.02 2.03
CA ALA A 232 -9.21 -10.98 0.81
C ALA A 232 -8.34 -9.71 0.75
N GLN A 233 -8.90 -8.55 1.11
CA GLN A 233 -8.17 -7.29 1.14
C GLN A 233 -7.08 -7.27 2.24
N ILE A 234 -7.36 -7.81 3.43
CA ILE A 234 -6.35 -7.95 4.49
C ILE A 234 -5.19 -8.85 4.02
N LYS A 235 -5.50 -9.99 3.39
CA LYS A 235 -4.49 -10.92 2.85
C LYS A 235 -3.65 -10.26 1.75
N GLN A 236 -4.29 -9.51 0.85
CA GLN A 236 -3.59 -8.77 -0.20
C GLN A 236 -2.62 -7.73 0.41
N ALA A 237 -3.05 -6.98 1.42
CA ALA A 237 -2.21 -6.00 2.09
C ALA A 237 -0.99 -6.61 2.82
N ARG A 238 -1.07 -7.89 3.21
CA ARG A 238 0.06 -8.63 3.81
C ARG A 238 1.09 -9.08 2.79
N GLN A 239 0.68 -9.32 1.54
CA GLN A 239 1.56 -9.83 0.47
C GLN A 239 2.32 -8.73 -0.26
N CYS A 240 1.80 -7.52 -0.26
CA CYS A 240 2.47 -6.35 -0.81
C CYS A 240 3.44 -5.75 0.20
#